data_f9e79ede9be2ae46989bc142c644e046
#
_entry.id   f9e79ede9be2ae46989bc142c644e046
#
_cell.length_a   1.000
_cell.length_b   1.000
_cell.length_c   1.000
_cell.angle_alpha   90.00
_cell.angle_beta   90.00
_cell.angle_gamma   90.00
#
_symmetry.space_group_name_H-M   'P 1'
#
loop_
_entity.id
_entity.type
_entity.pdbx_description
1 polymer ?
#
loop_
_entity_poly.entity_id
_entity_poly.type
_entity_poly.pdbx_seq_one_letter_code
_entity_poly.pdbx_strand_id
1 'polypeptide(L)'
;MMRPNRSFLGSTPRNISRHFPSLSTISRRQFTDAASHSSNKIQVYTSTSRDPFLNLSVEHHLLQKTPPESTVLFLYTNDPCIVFGRNQNPWMEVNLRRLAQFRNDPASVGWTGGPVQLVRRRSGGGAVFHDEGNVNFSVICPPAVFDRNKHAEMVARALSSLGRPNTRVNERHDIVIDIPDDPIGTYKISGSAYKLTRLRSLHHGTCLLRSPNLTNISGMLRSPAEPYIKTRGVDSVRSPVRNVGIENAAFEAAVVEQFASMYGNFDVREVISDKVLETDSISKGYEELQSRDWIYGQTPKFTFSTFPYEEDPRERPQLDFDTKLRFEARHGVVDKFTAEGPSSPASEDGLSALTSSSIYNVSSWGAQLSQAGMADGVAAKVGPWMDNILGVDFTKPQQ
;
A
#
# COMPACT_ATOMS: atom_id res chain seq x y z
N MET A 1 -65.34 44.85 -5.70
CA MET A 1 -64.37 44.70 -6.82
C MET A 1 -63.29 43.71 -6.41
N MET A 2 -63.45 42.48 -6.87
CA MET A 2 -62.54 41.38 -6.64
C MET A 2 -61.43 41.40 -7.69
N ARG A 3 -60.18 41.28 -7.27
CA ARG A 3 -59.02 41.04 -8.15
C ARG A 3 -58.65 39.56 -8.13
N PRO A 4 -58.30 38.92 -9.25
CA PRO A 4 -58.03 37.49 -9.31
C PRO A 4 -56.61 37.12 -8.89
N ASN A 5 -56.52 35.95 -8.25
CA ASN A 5 -55.32 35.25 -7.84
C ASN A 5 -54.46 34.81 -9.05
N ARG A 6 -53.19 35.14 -9.06
CA ARG A 6 -52.17 34.56 -9.97
C ARG A 6 -51.60 33.27 -9.35
N SER A 7 -51.91 32.16 -9.99
CA SER A 7 -51.29 30.87 -9.73
C SER A 7 -49.84 30.88 -10.20
N PHE A 8 -48.91 30.65 -9.27
CA PHE A 8 -47.51 30.31 -9.59
C PHE A 8 -47.44 28.86 -10.08
N LEU A 9 -47.12 28.66 -11.35
CA LEU A 9 -46.73 27.37 -11.91
C LEU A 9 -45.35 27.03 -11.42
N GLY A 10 -45.23 26.05 -10.53
CA GLY A 10 -43.98 25.47 -10.10
C GLY A 10 -43.33 24.68 -11.24
N SER A 11 -42.13 25.09 -11.63
CA SER A 11 -41.28 24.33 -12.53
C SER A 11 -40.71 23.12 -11.78
N THR A 12 -41.17 21.92 -12.10
CA THR A 12 -40.58 20.65 -11.71
C THR A 12 -39.15 20.54 -12.26
N PRO A 13 -38.14 20.17 -11.47
CA PRO A 13 -36.83 19.94 -12.00
C PRO A 13 -36.84 18.70 -12.92
N ARG A 14 -36.40 18.87 -14.15
CA ARG A 14 -36.17 17.76 -15.09
C ARG A 14 -35.10 16.88 -14.54
N ASN A 15 -35.49 15.70 -14.08
CA ASN A 15 -34.55 14.59 -13.78
C ASN A 15 -33.91 14.17 -15.10
N ILE A 16 -32.70 14.65 -15.38
CA ILE A 16 -31.85 14.15 -16.47
C ILE A 16 -31.27 12.85 -15.97
N SER A 17 -31.93 11.73 -16.19
CA SER A 17 -31.34 10.42 -15.99
C SER A 17 -30.21 10.27 -17.02
N ARG A 18 -28.97 10.41 -16.58
CA ARG A 18 -27.81 10.10 -17.41
C ARG A 18 -27.80 8.58 -17.62
N HIS A 19 -28.07 8.12 -18.83
CA HIS A 19 -27.92 6.74 -19.22
C HIS A 19 -26.43 6.45 -19.31
N PHE A 20 -25.88 5.76 -18.30
CA PHE A 20 -24.57 5.14 -18.43
C PHE A 20 -24.71 3.82 -19.19
N PRO A 21 -23.81 3.50 -20.15
CA PRO A 21 -23.83 2.20 -20.80
C PRO A 21 -23.70 1.09 -19.77
N SER A 22 -24.35 -0.06 -20.02
CA SER A 22 -24.25 -1.23 -19.16
C SER A 22 -22.80 -1.71 -19.08
N LEU A 23 -22.37 -2.12 -17.86
CA LEU A 23 -21.04 -2.71 -17.67
C LEU A 23 -20.97 -4.04 -18.42
N SER A 24 -20.01 -4.18 -19.33
CA SER A 24 -19.67 -5.44 -19.98
C SER A 24 -18.29 -5.92 -19.49
N THR A 25 -18.13 -7.24 -19.33
CA THR A 25 -16.81 -7.81 -19.04
C THR A 25 -16.00 -7.87 -20.32
N ILE A 26 -14.87 -7.19 -20.33
CA ILE A 26 -14.00 -7.04 -21.50
C ILE A 26 -13.05 -8.24 -21.66
N SER A 27 -12.84 -8.70 -22.90
CA SER A 27 -11.78 -9.68 -23.19
C SER A 27 -10.40 -9.01 -23.20
N ARG A 28 -9.32 -9.80 -23.03
CA ARG A 28 -7.92 -9.32 -23.07
C ARG A 28 -7.63 -8.36 -24.23
N ARG A 29 -7.95 -8.78 -25.46
CA ARG A 29 -7.67 -8.00 -26.68
C ARG A 29 -8.46 -6.72 -26.71
N GLN A 30 -9.74 -6.79 -26.34
CA GLN A 30 -10.60 -5.61 -26.26
C GLN A 30 -10.09 -4.63 -25.21
N PHE A 31 -9.63 -5.12 -24.03
CA PHE A 31 -9.08 -4.27 -22.98
C PHE A 31 -7.85 -3.49 -23.45
N THR A 32 -6.85 -4.19 -24.05
CA THR A 32 -5.61 -3.54 -24.50
C THR A 32 -5.87 -2.55 -25.63
N ASP A 33 -6.75 -2.89 -26.55
CA ASP A 33 -7.11 -2.04 -27.69
C ASP A 33 -7.88 -0.80 -27.20
N ALA A 34 -8.87 -0.98 -26.30
CA ALA A 34 -9.64 0.12 -25.74
C ALA A 34 -8.77 1.06 -24.88
N ALA A 35 -7.92 0.51 -24.02
CA ALA A 35 -7.05 1.30 -23.14
C ALA A 35 -6.06 2.18 -23.91
N SER A 36 -5.51 1.66 -25.02
CA SER A 36 -4.48 2.35 -25.81
C SER A 36 -4.99 3.18 -26.97
N HIS A 37 -6.28 3.08 -27.31
CA HIS A 37 -6.83 3.79 -28.47
C HIS A 37 -6.84 5.31 -28.28
N SER A 38 -6.27 6.04 -29.24
CA SER A 38 -6.02 7.49 -29.11
C SER A 38 -7.28 8.35 -28.97
N SER A 39 -8.45 7.86 -29.43
CA SER A 39 -9.73 8.57 -29.26
C SER A 39 -10.32 8.45 -27.86
N ASN A 40 -9.91 7.44 -27.05
CA ASN A 40 -10.46 7.18 -25.75
C ASN A 40 -9.77 8.08 -24.70
N LYS A 41 -10.36 9.27 -24.49
CA LYS A 41 -9.80 10.31 -23.60
C LYS A 41 -10.25 10.14 -22.16
N ILE A 42 -11.51 9.73 -21.92
CA ILE A 42 -12.07 9.55 -20.59
C ILE A 42 -12.42 8.08 -20.41
N GLN A 43 -11.68 7.39 -19.54
CA GLN A 43 -11.80 5.95 -19.39
C GLN A 43 -12.11 5.59 -17.93
N VAL A 44 -12.98 4.63 -17.70
CA VAL A 44 -13.32 4.10 -16.38
C VAL A 44 -13.22 2.58 -16.40
N TYR A 45 -12.45 2.04 -15.46
CA TYR A 45 -12.28 0.60 -15.26
C TYR A 45 -12.61 0.23 -13.83
N THR A 46 -13.24 -0.93 -13.64
CA THR A 46 -13.48 -1.54 -12.33
C THR A 46 -12.97 -2.97 -12.35
N SER A 47 -12.14 -3.36 -11.40
CA SER A 47 -11.65 -4.73 -11.30
C SER A 47 -12.60 -5.60 -10.51
N THR A 48 -12.86 -6.81 -10.99
CA THR A 48 -13.49 -7.88 -10.21
C THR A 48 -12.48 -8.79 -9.53
N SER A 49 -11.20 -8.68 -9.90
CA SER A 49 -10.14 -9.39 -9.19
C SER A 49 -9.85 -8.75 -7.84
N ARG A 50 -9.59 -9.60 -6.86
CA ARG A 50 -9.16 -9.18 -5.53
C ARG A 50 -7.68 -9.38 -5.28
N ASP A 51 -6.96 -9.87 -6.29
CA ASP A 51 -5.51 -10.06 -6.22
C ASP A 51 -4.77 -8.72 -6.29
N PRO A 52 -4.05 -8.32 -5.22
CA PRO A 52 -3.35 -7.04 -5.18
C PRO A 52 -2.21 -6.94 -6.22
N PHE A 53 -1.58 -8.05 -6.55
CA PHE A 53 -0.51 -8.05 -7.56
C PHE A 53 -1.07 -7.82 -8.95
N LEU A 54 -2.22 -8.42 -9.27
CA LEU A 54 -2.91 -8.18 -10.52
C LEU A 54 -3.40 -6.74 -10.62
N ASN A 55 -4.11 -6.26 -9.59
CA ASN A 55 -4.67 -4.91 -9.62
C ASN A 55 -3.58 -3.83 -9.77
N LEU A 56 -2.45 -3.96 -9.07
CA LEU A 56 -1.32 -3.04 -9.22
C LEU A 56 -0.58 -3.19 -10.55
N SER A 57 -0.62 -4.37 -11.18
CA SER A 57 -0.05 -4.59 -12.51
C SER A 57 -0.93 -4.00 -13.61
N VAL A 58 -2.26 -4.10 -13.47
CA VAL A 58 -3.23 -3.40 -14.33
C VAL A 58 -3.08 -1.88 -14.22
N GLU A 59 -3.00 -1.35 -12.99
CA GLU A 59 -2.77 0.08 -12.75
C GLU A 59 -1.50 0.56 -13.47
N HIS A 60 -0.43 -0.22 -13.39
CA HIS A 60 0.83 0.11 -14.06
C HIS A 60 0.72 0.03 -15.59
N HIS A 61 0.02 -0.98 -16.10
CA HIS A 61 -0.27 -1.10 -17.53
C HIS A 61 -1.05 0.12 -18.04
N LEU A 62 -2.10 0.52 -17.33
CA LEU A 62 -2.88 1.72 -17.66
C LEU A 62 -2.01 2.99 -17.64
N LEU A 63 -1.12 3.13 -16.66
CA LEU A 63 -0.19 4.27 -16.59
C LEU A 63 0.74 4.33 -17.81
N GLN A 64 1.17 3.17 -18.34
CA GLN A 64 2.12 3.09 -19.46
C GLN A 64 1.49 3.14 -20.83
N LYS A 65 0.26 2.61 -20.99
CA LYS A 65 -0.32 2.31 -22.29
C LYS A 65 -1.47 3.23 -22.71
N THR A 66 -2.12 3.89 -21.75
CA THR A 66 -3.20 4.83 -22.09
C THR A 66 -2.64 6.08 -22.76
N PRO A 67 -3.40 6.72 -23.67
CA PRO A 67 -2.95 7.89 -24.41
C PRO A 67 -2.48 9.02 -23.46
N PRO A 68 -1.44 9.77 -23.79
CA PRO A 68 -0.89 10.83 -22.96
C PRO A 68 -1.95 11.86 -22.51
N GLU A 69 -2.93 12.15 -23.35
CA GLU A 69 -3.99 13.13 -23.12
C GLU A 69 -5.21 12.56 -22.39
N SER A 70 -5.23 11.25 -22.11
CA SER A 70 -6.38 10.62 -21.47
C SER A 70 -6.40 10.83 -19.97
N THR A 71 -7.60 10.78 -19.37
CA THR A 71 -7.81 10.67 -17.93
C THR A 71 -8.53 9.37 -17.64
N VAL A 72 -7.95 8.56 -16.77
CA VAL A 72 -8.41 7.20 -16.49
C VAL A 72 -8.72 7.07 -15.01
N LEU A 73 -9.91 6.57 -14.67
CA LEU A 73 -10.28 6.12 -13.34
C LEU A 73 -10.22 4.59 -13.30
N PHE A 74 -9.55 4.04 -12.29
CA PHE A 74 -9.53 2.62 -12.02
C PHE A 74 -9.90 2.35 -10.56
N LEU A 75 -10.93 1.53 -10.33
CA LEU A 75 -11.44 1.14 -9.01
C LEU A 75 -11.20 -0.34 -8.78
N TYR A 76 -10.75 -0.70 -7.58
CA TYR A 76 -10.50 -2.08 -7.21
C TYR A 76 -10.49 -2.30 -5.70
N THR A 77 -10.83 -3.51 -5.28
CA THR A 77 -10.73 -4.00 -3.90
C THR A 77 -9.71 -5.14 -3.87
N ASN A 78 -8.90 -5.22 -2.83
CA ASN A 78 -7.91 -6.29 -2.66
C ASN A 78 -8.31 -7.24 -1.53
N ASP A 79 -7.89 -8.49 -1.63
CA ASP A 79 -7.82 -9.40 -0.50
C ASP A 79 -6.81 -8.89 0.55
N PRO A 80 -6.83 -9.42 1.78
CA PRO A 80 -5.98 -8.93 2.86
C PRO A 80 -4.51 -8.83 2.45
N CYS A 81 -3.97 -7.61 2.47
CA CYS A 81 -2.57 -7.37 2.14
C CYS A 81 -2.03 -6.10 2.80
N ILE A 82 -0.72 -6.10 3.04
CA ILE A 82 0.03 -4.89 3.37
C ILE A 82 0.68 -4.38 2.10
N VAL A 83 0.33 -3.15 1.70
CA VAL A 83 0.92 -2.49 0.54
C VAL A 83 1.81 -1.36 1.02
N PHE A 84 3.11 -1.45 0.76
CA PHE A 84 4.08 -0.43 1.16
C PHE A 84 4.75 0.24 -0.06
N GLY A 85 5.29 1.43 0.17
CA GLY A 85 5.81 2.29 -0.89
C GLY A 85 7.10 1.78 -1.52
N ARG A 86 7.36 2.25 -2.75
CA ARG A 86 8.54 1.88 -3.55
C ARG A 86 9.87 2.03 -2.79
N ASN A 87 10.01 3.12 -2.01
CA ASN A 87 11.23 3.50 -1.32
C ASN A 87 11.14 3.28 0.20
N GLN A 88 10.28 2.37 0.66
CA GLN A 88 10.18 2.02 2.07
C GLN A 88 11.03 0.79 2.42
N ASN A 89 11.37 0.69 3.70
CA ASN A 89 12.06 -0.45 4.28
C ASN A 89 11.05 -1.41 4.94
N PRO A 90 10.81 -2.63 4.39
CA PRO A 90 9.82 -3.55 4.94
C PRO A 90 10.16 -4.00 6.36
N TRP A 91 11.43 -4.09 6.74
CA TRP A 91 11.84 -4.44 8.11
C TRP A 91 11.55 -3.35 9.13
N MET A 92 11.33 -2.12 8.70
CA MET A 92 10.94 -1.00 9.55
C MET A 92 9.42 -0.81 9.57
N GLU A 93 8.75 -0.98 8.43
CA GLU A 93 7.34 -0.64 8.25
C GLU A 93 6.37 -1.76 8.61
N VAL A 94 6.81 -3.02 8.55
CA VAL A 94 5.95 -4.19 8.64
C VAL A 94 6.44 -5.14 9.73
N ASN A 95 5.53 -5.60 10.57
CA ASN A 95 5.81 -6.70 11.49
C ASN A 95 5.82 -8.03 10.74
N LEU A 96 6.98 -8.36 10.15
CA LEU A 96 7.13 -9.52 9.28
C LEU A 96 6.90 -10.84 10.02
N ARG A 97 7.26 -10.93 11.30
CA ARG A 97 6.94 -12.11 12.12
C ARG A 97 5.43 -12.30 12.28
N ARG A 98 4.72 -11.21 12.62
CA ARG A 98 3.27 -11.28 12.76
C ARG A 98 2.59 -11.60 11.43
N LEU A 99 3.11 -11.06 10.34
CA LEU A 99 2.65 -11.40 8.99
C LEU A 99 2.83 -12.89 8.69
N ALA A 100 3.96 -13.49 9.07
CA ALA A 100 4.20 -14.93 8.95
C ALA A 100 3.21 -15.75 9.80
N GLN A 101 2.83 -15.28 10.98
CA GLN A 101 1.80 -15.94 11.81
C GLN A 101 0.43 -15.92 11.13
N PHE A 102 0.01 -14.81 10.54
CA PHE A 102 -1.24 -14.72 9.79
C PHE A 102 -1.29 -15.67 8.58
N ARG A 103 -0.14 -16.05 8.04
CA ARG A 103 -0.06 -17.01 6.93
C ARG A 103 0.00 -18.47 7.39
N ASN A 104 0.86 -18.73 8.38
CA ASN A 104 1.24 -20.11 8.74
C ASN A 104 0.42 -20.68 9.89
N ASP A 105 -0.06 -19.83 10.79
CA ASP A 105 -0.86 -20.21 11.96
C ASP A 105 -1.86 -19.10 12.33
N PRO A 106 -2.83 -18.83 11.45
CA PRO A 106 -3.79 -17.75 11.65
C PRO A 106 -4.64 -17.93 12.92
N ALA A 107 -4.91 -19.17 13.32
CA ALA A 107 -5.71 -19.46 14.52
C ALA A 107 -5.04 -18.95 15.80
N SER A 108 -3.70 -19.02 15.90
CA SER A 108 -2.95 -18.56 17.09
C SER A 108 -3.08 -17.05 17.33
N VAL A 109 -3.42 -16.29 16.31
CA VAL A 109 -3.60 -14.81 16.35
C VAL A 109 -5.05 -14.40 16.16
N GLY A 110 -5.99 -15.34 16.16
CA GLY A 110 -7.43 -15.08 15.99
C GLY A 110 -7.79 -14.49 14.62
N TRP A 111 -7.01 -14.83 13.60
CA TRP A 111 -7.18 -14.33 12.24
C TRP A 111 -8.06 -15.26 11.39
N THR A 112 -9.07 -14.72 10.73
CA THR A 112 -10.01 -15.47 9.87
C THR A 112 -10.07 -14.95 8.44
N GLY A 113 -9.30 -13.89 8.11
CA GLY A 113 -9.39 -13.17 6.83
C GLY A 113 -8.60 -13.79 5.67
N GLY A 114 -8.09 -15.01 5.80
CA GLY A 114 -7.23 -15.62 4.78
C GLY A 114 -5.76 -15.12 4.85
N PRO A 115 -4.88 -15.57 3.94
CA PRO A 115 -3.46 -15.20 3.95
C PRO A 115 -3.28 -13.71 3.67
N VAL A 116 -2.49 -13.03 4.52
CA VAL A 116 -2.14 -11.63 4.32
C VAL A 116 -0.91 -11.54 3.42
N GLN A 117 -1.05 -10.88 2.27
CA GLN A 117 0.04 -10.72 1.30
C GLN A 117 0.89 -9.48 1.62
N LEU A 118 2.16 -9.50 1.21
CA LEU A 118 3.08 -8.36 1.33
C LEU A 118 3.42 -7.86 -0.06
N VAL A 119 3.10 -6.61 -0.34
CA VAL A 119 3.18 -6.03 -1.68
C VAL A 119 3.95 -4.72 -1.66
N ARG A 120 5.03 -4.63 -2.42
CA ARG A 120 5.70 -3.35 -2.71
C ARG A 120 5.10 -2.74 -3.96
N ARG A 121 4.39 -1.61 -3.81
CA ARG A 121 3.86 -0.89 -4.97
C ARG A 121 4.94 -0.08 -5.70
N ARG A 122 4.62 0.33 -6.94
CA ARG A 122 5.56 1.10 -7.79
C ARG A 122 5.55 2.61 -7.53
N SER A 123 4.60 3.11 -6.73
CA SER A 123 4.50 4.51 -6.28
C SER A 123 5.21 4.72 -4.94
N GLY A 124 5.44 5.97 -4.56
CA GLY A 124 5.97 6.35 -3.24
C GLY A 124 4.93 6.26 -2.11
N GLY A 125 5.17 6.96 -1.00
CA GLY A 125 4.27 7.05 0.16
C GLY A 125 4.45 5.94 1.18
N GLY A 126 3.65 5.98 2.27
CA GLY A 126 3.70 5.09 3.43
C GLY A 126 3.03 3.74 3.22
N ALA A 127 3.09 2.88 4.23
CA ALA A 127 2.44 1.57 4.24
C ALA A 127 0.95 1.69 4.58
N VAL A 128 0.14 0.84 3.96
CA VAL A 128 -1.31 0.73 4.17
C VAL A 128 -1.71 -0.74 4.24
N PHE A 129 -2.85 -1.00 4.88
CA PHE A 129 -3.48 -2.30 4.87
C PHE A 129 -4.74 -2.26 4.00
N HIS A 130 -4.93 -3.27 3.17
CA HIS A 130 -6.13 -3.47 2.38
C HIS A 130 -6.83 -4.77 2.80
N ASP A 131 -8.14 -4.76 2.70
CA ASP A 131 -9.03 -5.94 2.77
C ASP A 131 -10.32 -5.66 1.99
N GLU A 132 -11.29 -6.54 2.12
CA GLU A 132 -12.58 -6.43 1.47
C GLU A 132 -13.36 -5.17 1.84
N GLY A 133 -13.06 -4.54 2.97
CA GLY A 133 -13.70 -3.30 3.43
C GLY A 133 -12.97 -2.03 3.02
N ASN A 134 -11.97 -2.13 2.14
CA ASN A 134 -11.23 -1.01 1.58
C ASN A 134 -11.35 -0.99 0.05
N VAL A 135 -11.85 0.10 -0.52
CA VAL A 135 -11.83 0.32 -1.96
C VAL A 135 -10.66 1.23 -2.31
N ASN A 136 -9.91 0.86 -3.35
CA ASN A 136 -8.85 1.67 -3.91
C ASN A 136 -9.37 2.43 -5.14
N PHE A 137 -9.04 3.70 -5.22
CA PHE A 137 -9.23 4.51 -6.42
C PHE A 137 -7.89 4.92 -7.00
N SER A 138 -7.78 4.92 -8.30
CA SER A 138 -6.58 5.32 -9.03
C SER A 138 -6.98 6.24 -10.18
N VAL A 139 -6.41 7.43 -10.23
CA VAL A 139 -6.62 8.35 -11.35
C VAL A 139 -5.29 8.62 -12.05
N ILE A 140 -5.27 8.34 -13.36
CA ILE A 140 -4.12 8.56 -14.23
C ILE A 140 -4.48 9.71 -15.17
N CYS A 141 -3.64 10.75 -15.22
CA CYS A 141 -3.91 11.94 -16.04
C CYS A 141 -2.61 12.52 -16.60
N PRO A 142 -2.70 13.49 -17.56
CA PRO A 142 -1.54 14.24 -18.02
C PRO A 142 -0.88 15.01 -16.86
N PRO A 143 0.48 15.14 -16.85
CA PRO A 143 1.17 15.88 -15.80
C PRO A 143 0.73 17.34 -15.65
N ALA A 144 0.34 17.98 -16.74
CA ALA A 144 -0.09 19.39 -16.76
C ALA A 144 -1.37 19.67 -15.97
N VAL A 145 -2.23 18.64 -15.78
CA VAL A 145 -3.51 18.76 -15.04
C VAL A 145 -3.49 18.04 -13.69
N PHE A 146 -2.30 17.53 -13.32
CA PHE A 146 -2.12 16.84 -12.06
C PHE A 146 -2.11 17.82 -10.89
N ASP A 147 -2.91 17.52 -9.88
CA ASP A 147 -2.90 18.19 -8.58
C ASP A 147 -3.11 17.14 -7.48
N ARG A 148 -2.43 17.29 -6.36
CA ARG A 148 -2.45 16.29 -5.27
C ARG A 148 -3.79 16.20 -4.56
N ASN A 149 -4.55 17.29 -4.50
CA ASN A 149 -5.84 17.35 -3.82
C ASN A 149 -7.00 17.01 -4.74
N LYS A 150 -6.91 17.35 -6.02
CA LYS A 150 -8.00 17.31 -6.99
C LYS A 150 -8.85 16.02 -6.93
N HIS A 151 -8.18 14.86 -6.92
CA HIS A 151 -8.89 13.59 -6.91
C HIS A 151 -9.21 13.10 -5.49
N ALA A 152 -8.47 13.52 -4.48
CA ALA A 152 -8.85 13.32 -3.09
C ALA A 152 -10.13 14.12 -2.75
N GLU A 153 -10.25 15.36 -3.22
CA GLU A 153 -11.45 16.18 -3.08
C GLU A 153 -12.64 15.60 -3.85
N MET A 154 -12.41 15.00 -5.03
CA MET A 154 -13.43 14.25 -5.75
C MET A 154 -14.01 13.11 -4.89
N VAL A 155 -13.15 12.35 -4.24
CA VAL A 155 -13.56 11.25 -3.35
C VAL A 155 -14.24 11.80 -2.08
N ALA A 156 -13.77 12.90 -1.51
CA ALA A 156 -14.42 13.53 -0.37
C ALA A 156 -15.86 14.02 -0.74
N ARG A 157 -16.07 14.57 -1.95
CA ARG A 157 -17.41 14.91 -2.45
C ARG A 157 -18.29 13.68 -2.62
N ALA A 158 -17.75 12.56 -3.13
CA ALA A 158 -18.46 11.29 -3.22
C ALA A 158 -18.92 10.80 -1.84
N LEU A 159 -18.04 10.87 -0.83
CA LEU A 159 -18.40 10.52 0.55
C LEU A 159 -19.44 11.46 1.14
N SER A 160 -19.34 12.76 0.86
CA SER A 160 -20.33 13.76 1.29
C SER A 160 -21.71 13.47 0.70
N SER A 161 -21.81 13.11 -0.58
CA SER A 161 -23.09 12.74 -1.22
C SER A 161 -23.71 11.47 -0.64
N LEU A 162 -22.90 10.62 -0.02
CA LEU A 162 -23.32 9.40 0.69
C LEU A 162 -23.58 9.63 2.21
N GLY A 163 -23.80 10.87 2.61
CA GLY A 163 -24.14 11.22 4.00
C GLY A 163 -22.93 11.30 4.95
N ARG A 164 -21.74 11.59 4.43
CA ARG A 164 -20.53 11.84 5.22
C ARG A 164 -19.99 13.26 4.96
N PRO A 165 -20.75 14.31 5.31
CA PRO A 165 -20.39 15.70 4.98
C PRO A 165 -19.14 16.19 5.73
N ASN A 166 -18.77 15.56 6.84
CA ASN A 166 -17.59 15.92 7.64
C ASN A 166 -16.27 15.35 7.09
N THR A 167 -16.27 14.86 5.83
CA THR A 167 -15.06 14.40 5.16
C THR A 167 -14.39 15.55 4.41
N ARG A 168 -13.06 15.62 4.53
CA ARG A 168 -12.23 16.65 3.87
C ARG A 168 -10.84 16.14 3.57
N VAL A 169 -10.14 16.83 2.71
CA VAL A 169 -8.70 16.63 2.48
C VAL A 169 -7.92 17.49 3.46
N ASN A 170 -6.94 16.90 4.15
CA ASN A 170 -6.08 17.60 5.09
C ASN A 170 -4.81 18.14 4.42
N GLU A 171 -3.96 18.85 5.19
CA GLU A 171 -2.69 19.42 4.72
C GLU A 171 -1.69 18.39 4.18
N ARG A 172 -1.85 17.13 4.54
CA ARG A 172 -1.02 16.01 4.09
C ARG A 172 -1.58 15.30 2.86
N HIS A 173 -2.64 15.84 2.26
CA HIS A 173 -3.35 15.25 1.13
C HIS A 173 -4.04 13.91 1.44
N ASP A 174 -4.27 13.60 2.73
CA ASP A 174 -5.05 12.47 3.17
C ASP A 174 -6.54 12.87 3.27
N ILE A 175 -7.47 11.95 3.00
CA ILE A 175 -8.87 12.20 3.31
C ILE A 175 -9.12 11.80 4.76
N VAL A 176 -9.70 12.71 5.51
CA VAL A 176 -10.04 12.54 6.91
C VAL A 176 -11.53 12.74 7.14
N ILE A 177 -12.05 12.18 8.23
CA ILE A 177 -13.39 12.43 8.71
C ILE A 177 -13.32 13.04 10.12
N ASP A 178 -14.01 14.15 10.31
CA ASP A 178 -14.13 14.78 11.63
C ASP A 178 -15.37 14.22 12.34
N ILE A 179 -15.18 13.75 13.56
CA ILE A 179 -16.24 13.20 14.41
C ILE A 179 -16.46 14.16 15.58
N PRO A 180 -17.55 14.93 15.59
CA PRO A 180 -17.88 15.80 16.71
C PRO A 180 -17.96 15.01 18.02
N ASP A 181 -17.49 15.62 19.10
CA ASP A 181 -17.52 15.08 20.47
C ASP A 181 -16.68 13.81 20.71
N ASP A 182 -15.89 13.37 19.71
CA ASP A 182 -14.93 12.27 19.88
C ASP A 182 -13.60 12.82 20.41
N PRO A 183 -12.97 12.20 21.43
CA PRO A 183 -11.72 12.68 22.02
C PRO A 183 -10.55 12.80 21.03
N ILE A 184 -10.53 11.96 19.98
CA ILE A 184 -9.52 12.02 18.92
C ILE A 184 -9.91 13.08 17.88
N GLY A 185 -11.21 13.29 17.65
CA GLY A 185 -11.78 14.29 16.76
C GLY A 185 -11.63 13.98 15.27
N THR A 186 -10.43 13.72 14.79
CA THR A 186 -10.14 13.53 13.36
C THR A 186 -9.50 12.18 13.08
N TYR A 187 -10.09 11.43 12.15
CA TYR A 187 -9.60 10.11 11.72
C TYR A 187 -9.24 10.10 10.24
N LYS A 188 -8.13 9.49 9.91
CA LYS A 188 -7.76 9.20 8.53
C LYS A 188 -8.61 8.03 8.01
N ILE A 189 -9.23 8.24 6.86
CA ILE A 189 -10.04 7.24 6.16
C ILE A 189 -9.48 6.87 4.79
N SER A 190 -8.52 7.67 4.29
CA SER A 190 -7.83 7.43 3.02
C SER A 190 -6.39 7.89 3.11
N GLY A 191 -5.46 7.09 2.61
CA GLY A 191 -4.10 7.49 2.30
C GLY A 191 -3.93 7.69 0.80
N SER A 192 -3.13 8.70 0.42
CA SER A 192 -2.80 9.00 -0.97
C SER A 192 -1.34 8.70 -1.28
N ALA A 193 -1.08 8.22 -2.49
CA ALA A 193 0.26 8.07 -3.02
C ALA A 193 0.29 8.45 -4.51
N TYR A 194 1.50 8.77 -5.00
CA TYR A 194 1.66 9.35 -6.33
C TYR A 194 2.82 8.68 -7.06
N LYS A 195 2.69 8.57 -8.40
CA LYS A 195 3.79 8.26 -9.29
C LYS A 195 3.76 9.25 -10.45
N LEU A 196 4.75 10.12 -10.47
CA LEU A 196 4.90 11.11 -11.53
C LEU A 196 5.93 10.59 -12.53
N THR A 197 5.54 10.55 -13.79
CA THR A 197 6.42 10.24 -14.90
C THR A 197 6.48 11.42 -15.85
N ARG A 198 7.35 11.38 -16.85
CA ARG A 198 7.46 12.43 -17.85
C ARG A 198 6.17 12.62 -18.67
N LEU A 199 5.43 11.54 -18.91
CA LEU A 199 4.27 11.56 -19.80
C LEU A 199 2.93 11.48 -19.05
N ARG A 200 2.90 10.85 -17.88
CA ARG A 200 1.66 10.54 -17.14
C ARG A 200 1.87 10.72 -15.65
N SER A 201 0.84 11.10 -14.96
CA SER A 201 0.77 11.17 -13.50
C SER A 201 -0.29 10.22 -12.98
N LEU A 202 0.05 9.49 -11.93
CA LEU A 202 -0.83 8.60 -11.19
C LEU A 202 -1.04 9.18 -9.80
N HIS A 203 -2.30 9.34 -9.42
CA HIS A 203 -2.74 9.49 -8.04
C HIS A 203 -3.59 8.28 -7.68
N HIS A 204 -3.19 7.53 -6.70
CA HIS A 204 -4.05 6.50 -6.13
C HIS A 204 -4.20 6.67 -4.62
N GLY A 205 -5.32 6.23 -4.12
CA GLY A 205 -5.67 6.29 -2.71
C GLY A 205 -6.52 5.11 -2.30
N THR A 206 -6.54 4.90 -1.00
CA THR A 206 -7.41 3.93 -0.32
C THR A 206 -8.68 4.63 0.15
N CYS A 207 -9.73 3.90 0.44
CA CYS A 207 -10.86 4.39 1.23
C CYS A 207 -11.31 3.28 2.18
N LEU A 208 -11.14 3.51 3.48
CA LEU A 208 -11.44 2.55 4.54
C LEU A 208 -12.94 2.62 4.86
N LEU A 209 -13.73 1.77 4.21
CA LEU A 209 -15.19 1.80 4.27
C LEU A 209 -15.74 0.95 5.41
N ARG A 210 -15.46 -0.36 5.41
CA ARG A 210 -16.01 -1.34 6.37
C ARG A 210 -15.04 -2.49 6.63
N SER A 211 -13.75 -2.18 6.85
CA SER A 211 -12.77 -3.22 7.18
C SER A 211 -13.17 -3.96 8.45
N PRO A 212 -13.29 -5.30 8.41
CA PRO A 212 -13.49 -6.10 9.60
C PRO A 212 -12.23 -6.21 10.45
N ASN A 213 -11.06 -5.83 9.92
CA ASN A 213 -9.75 -6.03 10.51
C ASN A 213 -9.15 -4.78 11.15
N LEU A 214 -9.95 -3.73 11.35
CA LEU A 214 -9.49 -2.42 11.83
C LEU A 214 -8.60 -2.51 13.08
N THR A 215 -8.92 -3.38 14.03
CA THR A 215 -8.18 -3.58 15.28
C THR A 215 -6.80 -4.23 15.07
N ASN A 216 -6.64 -5.01 14.01
CA ASN A 216 -5.40 -5.75 13.71
C ASN A 216 -4.39 -4.92 12.91
N ILE A 217 -4.85 -3.87 12.21
CA ILE A 217 -4.00 -3.07 11.28
C ILE A 217 -2.76 -2.54 11.98
N SER A 218 -2.91 -1.95 13.17
CA SER A 218 -1.78 -1.35 13.88
C SER A 218 -0.71 -2.38 14.29
N GLY A 219 -1.13 -3.60 14.60
CA GLY A 219 -0.20 -4.69 14.97
C GLY A 219 0.60 -5.22 13.79
N MET A 220 0.05 -5.15 12.57
CA MET A 220 0.73 -5.55 11.34
C MET A 220 1.69 -4.48 10.82
N LEU A 221 1.37 -3.19 11.01
CA LEU A 221 2.14 -2.04 10.52
C LEU A 221 3.11 -1.48 11.58
N ARG A 222 3.44 -2.23 12.61
CA ARG A 222 4.41 -1.85 13.64
C ARG A 222 5.53 -2.88 13.72
N SER A 223 6.61 -2.60 13.04
CA SER A 223 7.79 -3.47 13.13
C SER A 223 8.46 -3.36 14.50
N PRO A 224 8.78 -4.48 15.17
CA PRO A 224 9.59 -4.47 16.37
C PRO A 224 11.05 -4.05 16.09
N ALA A 225 11.49 -4.06 14.84
CA ALA A 225 12.83 -3.61 14.44
C ALA A 225 12.94 -2.08 14.28
N GLU A 226 11.84 -1.34 14.27
CA GLU A 226 11.84 0.13 14.08
C GLU A 226 12.85 0.87 14.98
N PRO A 227 12.95 0.58 16.30
CA PRO A 227 13.90 1.29 17.17
C PRO A 227 15.38 1.08 16.79
N TYR A 228 15.69 0.01 16.07
CA TYR A 228 17.06 -0.39 15.72
C TYR A 228 17.44 0.01 14.30
N ILE A 229 16.51 0.50 13.48
CA ILE A 229 16.74 0.81 12.08
C ILE A 229 16.78 2.32 11.84
N LYS A 230 17.83 2.77 11.13
CA LYS A 230 17.93 4.08 10.50
C LYS A 230 17.95 3.90 8.99
N THR A 231 16.90 4.32 8.32
CA THR A 231 16.78 4.20 6.86
C THR A 231 16.97 5.55 6.16
N ARG A 232 17.35 5.51 4.89
CA ARG A 232 17.28 6.66 3.97
C ARG A 232 15.95 6.71 3.19
N GLY A 233 15.06 5.75 3.46
CA GLY A 233 13.75 5.64 2.82
C GLY A 233 12.74 6.63 3.36
N VAL A 234 11.49 6.41 2.95
CA VAL A 234 10.32 7.16 3.41
C VAL A 234 9.67 6.41 4.56
N ASP A 235 9.43 7.09 5.67
CA ASP A 235 8.76 6.53 6.85
C ASP A 235 7.25 6.75 6.75
N SER A 236 6.47 5.81 7.25
CA SER A 236 5.02 5.96 7.39
C SER A 236 4.69 6.92 8.54
N VAL A 237 3.78 7.85 8.29
CA VAL A 237 3.24 8.70 9.35
C VAL A 237 1.98 8.07 9.92
N ARG A 238 2.03 7.75 11.19
CA ARG A 238 0.93 7.13 11.94
C ARG A 238 -0.21 8.12 12.12
N SER A 239 -1.43 7.64 11.94
CA SER A 239 -2.67 8.41 12.15
C SER A 239 -3.73 7.47 12.72
N PRO A 240 -4.62 7.97 13.57
CA PRO A 240 -5.82 7.21 13.93
C PRO A 240 -6.67 6.97 12.70
N VAL A 241 -7.18 5.76 12.55
CA VAL A 241 -7.99 5.33 11.40
C VAL A 241 -9.38 4.88 11.86
N ARG A 242 -10.37 5.02 10.96
CA ARG A 242 -11.76 4.65 11.23
C ARG A 242 -12.45 4.19 9.95
N ASN A 243 -13.37 3.22 10.09
CA ASN A 243 -14.30 2.87 9.02
C ASN A 243 -15.31 3.99 8.78
N VAL A 244 -15.59 4.29 7.51
CA VAL A 244 -16.61 5.28 7.11
C VAL A 244 -18.03 4.74 7.30
N GLY A 245 -18.22 3.41 7.22
CA GLY A 245 -19.51 2.76 7.35
C GLY A 245 -20.38 2.87 6.09
N ILE A 246 -19.77 2.80 4.91
CA ILE A 246 -20.43 2.83 3.59
C ILE A 246 -20.13 1.52 2.85
N GLU A 247 -21.09 1.01 2.09
CA GLU A 247 -20.92 -0.16 1.23
C GLU A 247 -20.01 0.15 0.03
N ASN A 248 -19.15 -0.79 -0.36
CA ASN A 248 -18.20 -0.62 -1.45
C ASN A 248 -18.89 -0.21 -2.75
N ALA A 249 -19.96 -0.90 -3.15
CA ALA A 249 -20.68 -0.62 -4.38
C ALA A 249 -21.30 0.80 -4.41
N ALA A 250 -21.80 1.28 -3.27
CA ALA A 250 -22.33 2.64 -3.16
C ALA A 250 -21.19 3.68 -3.30
N PHE A 251 -20.05 3.42 -2.67
CA PHE A 251 -18.88 4.28 -2.79
C PHE A 251 -18.35 4.33 -4.23
N GLU A 252 -18.16 3.17 -4.87
CA GLU A 252 -17.70 3.08 -6.26
C GLU A 252 -18.63 3.85 -7.22
N ALA A 253 -19.94 3.67 -7.08
CA ALA A 253 -20.92 4.38 -7.89
C ALA A 253 -20.81 5.90 -7.71
N ALA A 254 -20.70 6.38 -6.46
CA ALA A 254 -20.57 7.80 -6.17
C ALA A 254 -19.24 8.39 -6.69
N VAL A 255 -18.13 7.65 -6.61
CA VAL A 255 -16.83 8.07 -7.18
C VAL A 255 -16.93 8.19 -8.70
N VAL A 256 -17.55 7.22 -9.38
CA VAL A 256 -17.78 7.26 -10.84
C VAL A 256 -18.65 8.46 -11.21
N GLU A 257 -19.69 8.76 -10.45
CA GLU A 257 -20.54 9.93 -10.68
C GLU A 257 -19.77 11.25 -10.52
N GLN A 258 -18.97 11.38 -9.46
CA GLN A 258 -18.11 12.56 -9.27
C GLN A 258 -17.07 12.69 -10.38
N PHE A 259 -16.49 11.58 -10.84
CA PHE A 259 -15.57 11.57 -11.97
C PHE A 259 -16.25 12.02 -13.26
N ALA A 260 -17.48 11.53 -13.54
CA ALA A 260 -18.30 11.99 -14.67
C ALA A 260 -18.65 13.48 -14.59
N SER A 261 -18.92 13.99 -13.38
CA SER A 261 -19.16 15.41 -13.16
C SER A 261 -17.94 16.28 -13.51
N MET A 262 -16.72 15.76 -13.27
CA MET A 262 -15.46 16.49 -13.54
C MET A 262 -15.01 16.42 -15.00
N TYR A 263 -15.24 15.28 -15.67
CA TYR A 263 -14.62 14.98 -16.96
C TYR A 263 -15.62 14.73 -18.10
N GLY A 264 -16.90 14.61 -17.80
CA GLY A 264 -17.95 14.38 -18.79
C GLY A 264 -18.23 12.91 -19.07
N ASN A 265 -18.69 12.63 -20.29
CA ASN A 265 -19.03 11.28 -20.72
C ASN A 265 -17.78 10.40 -20.87
N PHE A 266 -17.93 9.09 -20.64
CA PHE A 266 -16.86 8.13 -20.78
C PHE A 266 -16.78 7.60 -22.21
N ASP A 267 -15.57 7.56 -22.77
CA ASP A 267 -15.31 6.85 -24.05
C ASP A 267 -15.21 5.34 -23.80
N VAL A 268 -14.77 4.95 -22.58
CA VAL A 268 -14.66 3.55 -22.14
C VAL A 268 -15.21 3.43 -20.72
N ARG A 269 -16.03 2.41 -20.50
CA ARG A 269 -16.45 1.97 -19.14
C ARG A 269 -16.54 0.46 -19.10
N GLU A 270 -15.53 -0.20 -18.52
CA GLU A 270 -15.35 -1.65 -18.62
C GLU A 270 -15.01 -2.30 -17.28
N VAL A 271 -15.35 -3.58 -17.16
CA VAL A 271 -15.01 -4.43 -16.03
C VAL A 271 -13.84 -5.32 -16.40
N ILE A 272 -12.79 -5.27 -15.58
CA ILE A 272 -11.57 -6.06 -15.72
C ILE A 272 -11.67 -7.31 -14.85
N SER A 273 -11.34 -8.47 -15.41
CA SER A 273 -11.25 -9.75 -14.71
C SER A 273 -9.82 -10.33 -14.81
N ASP A 274 -9.57 -11.45 -14.14
CA ASP A 274 -8.27 -12.14 -14.15
C ASP A 274 -7.78 -12.54 -15.54
N LYS A 275 -8.66 -12.57 -16.54
CA LYS A 275 -8.29 -12.84 -17.95
C LYS A 275 -7.26 -11.85 -18.52
N VAL A 276 -7.12 -10.66 -17.94
CA VAL A 276 -6.11 -9.69 -18.38
C VAL A 276 -4.67 -10.13 -18.07
N LEU A 277 -4.48 -11.12 -17.19
CA LEU A 277 -3.18 -11.77 -16.97
C LEU A 277 -2.57 -12.38 -18.24
N GLU A 278 -3.39 -12.71 -19.22
CA GLU A 278 -2.89 -13.15 -20.53
C GLU A 278 -2.16 -12.03 -21.32
N THR A 279 -2.24 -10.78 -20.88
CA THR A 279 -1.52 -9.63 -21.47
C THR A 279 -0.07 -9.63 -20.99
N ASP A 280 0.90 -9.78 -21.88
CA ASP A 280 2.32 -9.94 -21.55
C ASP A 280 2.89 -8.87 -20.60
N SER A 281 2.49 -7.61 -20.76
CA SER A 281 2.95 -6.52 -19.90
C SER A 281 2.34 -6.58 -18.49
N ILE A 282 1.14 -7.13 -18.35
CA ILE A 282 0.47 -7.33 -17.06
C ILE A 282 1.05 -8.56 -16.39
N SER A 283 1.20 -9.70 -17.10
CA SER A 283 1.81 -10.93 -16.58
C SER A 283 3.23 -10.69 -16.06
N LYS A 284 4.08 -10.04 -16.85
CA LYS A 284 5.44 -9.67 -16.42
C LYS A 284 5.44 -8.77 -15.19
N GLY A 285 4.52 -7.81 -15.14
CA GLY A 285 4.35 -6.93 -13.98
C GLY A 285 3.90 -7.67 -12.74
N TYR A 286 3.00 -8.64 -12.91
CA TYR A 286 2.47 -9.52 -11.88
C TYR A 286 3.56 -10.42 -11.29
N GLU A 287 4.35 -11.09 -12.13
CA GLU A 287 5.49 -11.92 -11.73
C GLU A 287 6.57 -11.10 -11.00
N GLU A 288 6.89 -9.90 -11.52
CA GLU A 288 7.85 -9.01 -10.88
C GLU A 288 7.38 -8.60 -9.47
N LEU A 289 6.13 -8.18 -9.31
CA LEU A 289 5.60 -7.73 -8.00
C LEU A 289 5.61 -8.83 -6.95
N GLN A 290 5.51 -10.09 -7.32
CA GLN A 290 5.58 -11.25 -6.43
C GLN A 290 7.01 -11.66 -6.10
N SER A 291 7.99 -11.23 -6.89
CA SER A 291 9.37 -11.62 -6.69
C SER A 291 9.94 -11.05 -5.39
N ARG A 292 10.78 -11.85 -4.72
CA ARG A 292 11.49 -11.42 -3.49
C ARG A 292 12.43 -10.25 -3.77
N ASP A 293 13.04 -10.24 -4.95
CA ASP A 293 13.93 -9.17 -5.39
C ASP A 293 13.16 -7.84 -5.54
N TRP A 294 11.89 -7.88 -5.96
CA TRP A 294 11.07 -6.69 -5.97
C TRP A 294 10.64 -6.29 -4.56
N ILE A 295 10.14 -7.23 -3.76
CA ILE A 295 9.59 -6.94 -2.42
C ILE A 295 10.70 -6.44 -1.49
N TYR A 296 11.85 -7.10 -1.44
CA TYR A 296 12.94 -6.82 -0.49
C TYR A 296 14.15 -6.14 -1.13
N GLY A 297 14.55 -6.58 -2.33
CA GLY A 297 15.74 -6.09 -3.03
C GLY A 297 15.65 -4.65 -3.54
N GLN A 298 14.47 -4.00 -3.45
CA GLN A 298 14.32 -2.58 -3.77
C GLN A 298 14.45 -1.66 -2.54
N THR A 299 14.84 -2.22 -1.38
CA THR A 299 14.96 -1.48 -0.14
C THR A 299 16.15 -0.51 -0.19
N PRO A 300 15.95 0.79 0.14
CA PRO A 300 17.03 1.76 0.24
C PRO A 300 18.06 1.36 1.29
N LYS A 301 19.24 1.99 1.23
CA LYS A 301 20.28 1.79 2.25
C LYS A 301 19.72 2.08 3.65
N PHE A 302 20.03 1.20 4.60
CA PHE A 302 19.70 1.39 6.00
C PHE A 302 20.81 0.83 6.90
N THR A 303 20.84 1.29 8.13
CA THR A 303 21.69 0.76 9.20
C THR A 303 20.80 0.16 10.27
N PHE A 304 21.12 -1.04 10.70
CA PHE A 304 20.59 -1.67 11.90
C PHE A 304 21.62 -1.57 13.01
N SER A 305 21.23 -1.15 14.22
CA SER A 305 22.14 -1.04 15.36
C SER A 305 21.41 -1.26 16.67
N THR A 306 21.99 -2.09 17.55
CA THR A 306 21.48 -2.33 18.91
C THR A 306 21.93 -1.25 19.92
N PHE A 307 22.73 -0.28 19.48
CA PHE A 307 23.26 0.80 20.32
C PHE A 307 23.20 2.15 19.58
N PRO A 308 23.15 3.29 20.29
CA PRO A 308 23.27 4.61 19.67
C PRO A 308 24.61 4.83 19.00
N TYR A 309 24.63 5.59 17.90
CA TYR A 309 25.85 5.97 17.17
C TYR A 309 25.65 7.38 16.54
N GLU A 310 26.70 7.97 15.98
CA GLU A 310 26.73 9.38 15.57
C GLU A 310 25.53 9.78 14.66
N GLU A 311 25.25 8.97 13.63
CA GLU A 311 24.16 9.28 12.69
C GLU A 311 22.75 8.91 13.22
N ASP A 312 22.69 8.16 14.32
CA ASP A 312 21.43 7.79 14.98
C ASP A 312 21.60 7.68 16.51
N PRO A 313 21.54 8.83 17.23
CA PRO A 313 21.73 8.90 18.66
C PRO A 313 20.51 8.43 19.49
N ARG A 314 19.44 7.95 18.85
CA ARG A 314 18.25 7.47 19.57
C ARG A 314 18.64 6.37 20.56
N GLU A 315 18.08 6.44 21.78
CA GLU A 315 18.18 5.37 22.75
C GLU A 315 17.55 4.08 22.19
N ARG A 316 18.12 2.93 22.56
CA ARG A 316 17.61 1.61 22.18
C ARG A 316 16.87 0.98 23.36
N PRO A 317 15.84 0.17 23.11
CA PRO A 317 15.25 -0.66 24.15
C PRO A 317 16.32 -1.53 24.80
N GLN A 318 16.17 -1.73 26.12
CA GLN A 318 17.06 -2.60 26.87
C GLN A 318 16.99 -4.05 26.34
N LEU A 319 18.12 -4.66 26.12
CA LEU A 319 18.26 -6.05 25.65
C LEU A 319 18.70 -6.94 26.82
N ASP A 320 18.42 -8.22 26.72
CA ASP A 320 18.82 -9.26 27.67
C ASP A 320 20.22 -9.85 27.38
N PHE A 321 20.98 -9.17 26.49
CA PHE A 321 22.36 -9.51 26.12
C PHE A 321 23.19 -8.22 25.95
N ASP A 322 24.50 -8.33 26.18
CA ASP A 322 25.47 -7.22 26.14
C ASP A 322 26.15 -7.04 24.79
N THR A 323 25.93 -7.96 23.86
CA THR A 323 26.56 -7.89 22.53
C THR A 323 26.01 -6.74 21.73
N LYS A 324 26.87 -5.81 21.32
CA LYS A 324 26.55 -4.72 20.42
C LYS A 324 26.62 -5.20 18.99
N LEU A 325 25.52 -5.06 18.26
CA LEU A 325 25.41 -5.47 16.86
C LEU A 325 25.15 -4.26 15.99
N ARG A 326 25.83 -4.16 14.86
CA ARG A 326 25.56 -3.19 13.82
C ARG A 326 25.77 -3.80 12.45
N PHE A 327 24.85 -3.57 11.54
CA PHE A 327 25.06 -3.86 10.13
C PHE A 327 24.49 -2.76 9.24
N GLU A 328 25.10 -2.59 8.08
CA GLU A 328 24.60 -1.77 6.99
C GLU A 328 24.11 -2.69 5.89
N ALA A 329 22.97 -2.33 5.28
CA ALA A 329 22.42 -3.10 4.17
C ALA A 329 21.86 -2.19 3.10
N ARG A 330 21.95 -2.66 1.84
CA ARG A 330 21.38 -2.04 0.66
C ARG A 330 20.72 -3.10 -0.21
N HIS A 331 19.56 -2.81 -0.75
CA HIS A 331 18.83 -3.79 -1.56
C HIS A 331 18.54 -5.11 -0.83
N GLY A 332 18.40 -5.04 0.52
CA GLY A 332 18.22 -6.22 1.35
C GLY A 332 19.45 -7.11 1.50
N VAL A 333 20.61 -6.65 1.04
CA VAL A 333 21.91 -7.34 1.14
C VAL A 333 22.77 -6.63 2.17
N VAL A 334 23.44 -7.39 3.04
CA VAL A 334 24.35 -6.86 4.06
C VAL A 334 25.65 -6.39 3.39
N ASP A 335 25.96 -5.10 3.52
CA ASP A 335 27.20 -4.50 3.03
C ASP A 335 28.35 -4.64 4.07
N LYS A 336 27.99 -4.50 5.37
CA LYS A 336 28.95 -4.57 6.48
C LYS A 336 28.24 -5.09 7.72
N PHE A 337 28.90 -5.96 8.49
CA PHE A 337 28.40 -6.46 9.77
C PHE A 337 29.48 -6.35 10.84
N THR A 338 29.14 -5.85 12.03
CA THR A 338 30.01 -5.78 13.19
C THR A 338 29.32 -6.28 14.44
N ALA A 339 30.06 -6.96 15.31
CA ALA A 339 29.65 -7.33 16.65
C ALA A 339 30.74 -7.01 17.65
N GLU A 340 30.39 -6.39 18.77
CA GLU A 340 31.32 -6.02 19.85
C GLU A 340 30.77 -6.51 21.18
N GLY A 341 31.65 -7.06 22.03
CA GLY A 341 31.26 -7.52 23.38
C GLY A 341 32.23 -8.57 23.93
N PRO A 342 32.06 -8.99 25.18
CA PRO A 342 32.99 -9.91 25.88
C PRO A 342 33.13 -11.27 25.21
N SER A 343 32.17 -11.65 24.39
CA SER A 343 32.16 -12.93 23.67
C SER A 343 32.06 -12.72 22.15
N SER A 344 32.52 -11.57 21.66
CA SER A 344 32.61 -11.29 20.21
C SER A 344 33.58 -12.23 19.53
N PRO A 345 33.38 -12.59 18.25
CA PRO A 345 34.32 -13.38 17.51
C PRO A 345 35.66 -12.67 17.48
N ALA A 346 36.70 -13.45 17.68
CA ALA A 346 38.08 -12.95 17.75
C ALA A 346 38.66 -12.45 16.41
N SER A 347 37.89 -12.56 15.29
CA SER A 347 38.34 -12.12 13.97
C SER A 347 37.26 -11.33 13.23
N GLU A 348 37.66 -10.18 12.68
CA GLU A 348 36.83 -9.44 11.72
C GLU A 348 36.50 -10.29 10.48
N ASP A 349 37.33 -11.30 10.15
CA ASP A 349 37.16 -12.20 9.01
C ASP A 349 35.91 -13.10 9.14
N GLY A 350 35.57 -13.57 10.36
CA GLY A 350 34.40 -14.42 10.61
C GLY A 350 33.08 -13.69 10.28
N LEU A 351 32.97 -12.42 10.65
CA LEU A 351 31.79 -11.62 10.38
C LEU A 351 31.71 -11.16 8.92
N SER A 352 32.82 -11.19 8.20
CA SER A 352 32.83 -10.93 6.75
C SER A 352 31.99 -11.96 5.97
N ALA A 353 31.81 -13.17 6.51
CA ALA A 353 30.95 -14.21 5.93
C ALA A 353 29.48 -13.78 5.87
N LEU A 354 29.04 -12.83 6.72
CA LEU A 354 27.69 -12.25 6.67
C LEU A 354 27.56 -11.16 5.61
N THR A 355 28.70 -10.62 5.13
CA THR A 355 28.71 -9.62 4.05
C THR A 355 28.26 -10.29 2.74
N SER A 356 27.49 -9.59 1.94
CA SER A 356 26.83 -10.08 0.74
C SER A 356 25.68 -11.09 0.97
N SER A 357 25.32 -11.37 2.24
CA SER A 357 24.16 -12.18 2.56
C SER A 357 22.86 -11.39 2.34
N SER A 358 21.88 -12.00 1.69
CA SER A 358 20.53 -11.44 1.56
C SER A 358 19.75 -11.66 2.86
N ILE A 359 19.35 -10.59 3.54
CA ILE A 359 18.59 -10.63 4.79
C ILE A 359 17.31 -11.46 4.63
N TYR A 360 16.64 -11.34 3.49
CA TYR A 360 15.40 -12.06 3.18
C TYR A 360 15.64 -13.53 2.77
N ASN A 361 16.88 -14.01 2.74
CA ASN A 361 17.24 -15.42 2.55
C ASN A 361 17.65 -16.11 3.85
N VAL A 362 17.75 -15.37 4.94
CA VAL A 362 18.12 -15.94 6.23
C VAL A 362 16.93 -16.75 6.77
N SER A 363 17.18 -18.03 7.06
CA SER A 363 16.22 -18.93 7.70
C SER A 363 16.39 -19.01 9.23
N SER A 364 17.59 -18.70 9.73
CA SER A 364 17.92 -18.59 11.15
C SER A 364 19.14 -17.71 11.34
N TRP A 365 18.97 -16.62 12.04
CA TRP A 365 20.08 -15.75 12.42
C TRP A 365 21.06 -16.45 13.36
N GLY A 366 20.55 -17.31 14.28
CA GLY A 366 21.42 -18.09 15.16
C GLY A 366 22.40 -18.97 14.39
N ALA A 367 21.91 -19.69 13.37
CA ALA A 367 22.77 -20.51 12.51
C ALA A 367 23.76 -19.65 11.72
N GLN A 368 23.32 -18.52 11.16
CA GLN A 368 24.19 -17.61 10.40
C GLN A 368 25.31 -17.01 11.28
N LEU A 369 24.99 -16.60 12.50
CA LEU A 369 25.93 -16.03 13.45
C LEU A 369 26.96 -17.05 13.93
N SER A 370 26.54 -18.30 14.23
CA SER A 370 27.47 -19.39 14.60
C SER A 370 28.39 -19.75 13.44
N GLN A 371 27.89 -19.83 12.21
CA GLN A 371 28.73 -20.06 11.02
C GLN A 371 29.72 -18.93 10.77
N ALA A 372 29.38 -17.70 11.13
CA ALA A 372 30.28 -16.54 11.07
C ALA A 372 31.25 -16.46 12.27
N GLY A 373 31.33 -17.48 13.09
CA GLY A 373 32.29 -17.57 14.18
C GLY A 373 31.90 -16.88 15.48
N MET A 374 30.61 -16.47 15.62
CA MET A 374 30.10 -15.98 16.90
C MET A 374 30.03 -17.16 17.90
N ALA A 375 30.42 -16.94 19.15
CA ALA A 375 30.34 -17.96 20.19
C ALA A 375 28.91 -18.51 20.31
N ASP A 376 28.75 -19.83 20.38
CA ASP A 376 27.46 -20.52 20.37
C ASP A 376 26.49 -20.00 21.45
N GLY A 377 26.99 -19.72 22.66
CA GLY A 377 26.18 -19.14 23.73
C GLY A 377 25.65 -17.75 23.44
N VAL A 378 26.34 -16.94 22.64
CA VAL A 378 25.90 -15.61 22.17
C VAL A 378 24.95 -15.78 21.01
N ALA A 379 25.28 -16.59 20.02
CA ALA A 379 24.44 -16.88 18.88
C ALA A 379 23.07 -17.46 19.28
N ALA A 380 23.06 -18.32 20.33
CA ALA A 380 21.83 -18.88 20.88
C ALA A 380 20.90 -17.85 21.57
N LYS A 381 21.43 -16.72 22.05
CA LYS A 381 20.61 -15.61 22.59
C LYS A 381 20.23 -14.60 21.53
N VAL A 382 21.19 -14.15 20.75
CA VAL A 382 21.04 -13.08 19.75
C VAL A 382 20.21 -13.55 18.56
N GLY A 383 20.43 -14.78 18.09
CA GLY A 383 19.78 -15.32 16.90
C GLY A 383 18.25 -15.32 17.00
N PRO A 384 17.64 -15.96 17.99
CA PRO A 384 16.19 -15.96 18.17
C PRO A 384 15.58 -14.55 18.33
N TRP A 385 16.33 -13.64 18.94
CA TRP A 385 15.91 -12.24 19.03
C TRP A 385 15.92 -11.57 17.66
N MET A 386 16.97 -11.73 16.85
CA MET A 386 17.01 -11.22 15.48
C MET A 386 15.93 -11.87 14.60
N ASP A 387 15.69 -13.17 14.73
CA ASP A 387 14.60 -13.89 14.04
C ASP A 387 13.24 -13.26 14.38
N ASN A 388 13.07 -12.84 15.64
CA ASN A 388 11.84 -12.23 16.11
C ASN A 388 11.62 -10.83 15.53
N ILE A 389 12.65 -9.99 15.47
CA ILE A 389 12.48 -8.58 15.09
C ILE A 389 12.60 -8.33 13.59
N LEU A 390 13.45 -9.08 12.89
CA LEU A 390 13.65 -8.95 11.45
C LEU A 390 12.73 -9.88 10.65
N GLY A 391 12.19 -10.91 11.28
CA GLY A 391 11.47 -11.98 10.62
C GLY A 391 12.43 -12.94 9.90
N VAL A 392 12.00 -14.18 9.78
CA VAL A 392 12.69 -15.25 9.04
C VAL A 392 11.68 -16.05 8.25
N ASP A 393 12.18 -16.97 7.42
CA ASP A 393 11.34 -17.84 6.59
C ASP A 393 10.56 -17.12 5.48
N PHE A 394 11.28 -16.23 4.78
CA PHE A 394 10.80 -15.63 3.53
C PHE A 394 10.82 -16.62 2.35
N THR A 395 11.24 -17.86 2.59
CA THR A 395 11.50 -18.86 1.54
C THR A 395 10.23 -19.51 1.00
N LYS A 396 9.14 -19.50 1.76
CA LYS A 396 7.86 -20.03 1.27
C LYS A 396 7.26 -19.08 0.26
N PRO A 397 6.82 -19.57 -0.90
CA PRO A 397 6.09 -18.75 -1.87
C PRO A 397 4.89 -18.08 -1.19
N GLN A 398 4.58 -16.87 -1.61
CA GLN A 398 3.31 -16.25 -1.27
C GLN A 398 2.24 -17.01 -2.07
N GLN A 399 1.60 -17.99 -1.43
CA GLN A 399 0.48 -18.75 -2.04
C GLN A 399 -0.78 -17.91 -2.05
#